data_eaff97abe2c81751bd643140f1198688
#
_entry.id   eaff97abe2c81751bd643140f1198688
#
_cell.length_a   1.000
_cell.length_b   1.000
_cell.length_c   1.000
_cell.angle_alpha   90.00
_cell.angle_beta   90.00
_cell.angle_gamma   90.00
#
_symmetry.space_group_name_H-M   'P 1'
#
loop_
_entity.id
_entity.type
_entity.pdbx_description
1 polymer ?
#
loop_
_entity_poly.entity_id
_entity_poly.type
_entity_poly.pdbx_seq_one_letter_code
_entity_poly.pdbx_strand_id
1 'polypeptide(L)'
;PCWKKAGTVAKPEYLFDAIINDSGIILKNTDSRYPHRVADRKKLPLGEVTEDITLNAQQFLNQTKAVFELNNETCRHYLLVKDLSGNNKNHFKKYLSAIEDRFYKYEDK
;
A
#
# COMPACT_ATOMS: atom_id res chain seq x y z
N PRO A 1 8.80 -8.96 -4.57
CA PRO A 1 8.36 -7.57 -4.44
C PRO A 1 9.12 -6.64 -5.38
N CYS A 2 8.49 -5.53 -5.75
CA CYS A 2 9.16 -4.52 -6.60
C CYS A 2 10.32 -3.85 -5.86
N TRP A 3 10.15 -3.56 -4.60
CA TRP A 3 11.19 -3.02 -3.73
C TRP A 3 11.66 -4.08 -2.75
N LYS A 4 12.96 -4.36 -2.76
CA LYS A 4 13.59 -5.34 -1.88
C LYS A 4 14.66 -4.65 -1.05
N LYS A 5 14.80 -5.08 0.20
CA LYS A 5 15.90 -4.63 1.04
C LYS A 5 17.21 -5.16 0.46
N ALA A 6 18.22 -4.28 0.33
CA ALA A 6 19.52 -4.65 -0.18
C ALA A 6 20.15 -5.80 0.65
N GLY A 7 20.74 -6.77 -0.05
CA GLY A 7 21.40 -7.90 0.60
C GLY A 7 20.47 -9.01 1.09
N THR A 8 19.17 -8.92 0.85
CA THR A 8 18.19 -9.94 1.24
C THR A 8 17.46 -10.48 0.03
N VAL A 9 17.02 -11.76 0.11
CA VAL A 9 16.36 -12.42 -1.02
C VAL A 9 14.88 -12.05 -1.12
N ALA A 10 14.19 -11.81 -0.01
CA ALA A 10 12.74 -11.72 0.00
C ALA A 10 12.15 -10.68 0.94
N LYS A 11 12.97 -9.85 1.59
CA LYS A 11 12.43 -8.86 2.52
C LYS A 11 11.94 -7.63 1.77
N PRO A 12 10.63 -7.32 1.79
CA PRO A 12 10.11 -6.18 1.04
C PRO A 12 10.39 -4.86 1.75
N GLU A 13 10.46 -3.81 0.94
CA GLU A 13 10.33 -2.44 1.40
C GLU A 13 8.95 -1.95 0.98
N TYR A 14 8.20 -1.34 1.89
CA TYR A 14 6.79 -1.02 1.69
C TYR A 14 6.62 0.28 0.92
N LEU A 15 5.79 0.25 -0.12
CA LEU A 15 5.47 1.46 -0.90
C LEU A 15 4.69 2.46 -0.04
N PHE A 16 3.76 1.97 0.74
CA PHE A 16 2.96 2.74 1.71
C PHE A 16 2.73 1.90 2.96
N ASP A 17 2.48 2.57 4.08
CA ASP A 17 1.75 1.97 5.17
C ASP A 17 0.26 2.22 4.90
N ALA A 18 -0.57 1.21 5.06
CA ALA A 18 -2.01 1.31 4.88
C ALA A 18 -2.69 1.11 6.23
N ILE A 19 -3.32 2.15 6.74
CA ILE A 19 -4.06 2.07 8.00
C ILE A 19 -5.53 1.84 7.67
N ILE A 20 -6.08 0.74 8.15
CA ILE A 20 -7.51 0.43 8.01
C ILE A 20 -8.20 0.85 9.30
N ASN A 21 -9.18 1.74 9.19
CA ASN A 21 -10.05 2.13 10.29
C ASN A 21 -11.51 1.83 9.93
N ASP A 22 -12.46 2.25 10.76
CA ASP A 22 -13.88 1.96 10.52
C ASP A 22 -14.43 2.69 9.29
N SER A 23 -13.75 3.73 8.82
CA SER A 23 -14.21 4.57 7.71
C SER A 23 -13.51 4.28 6.38
N GLY A 24 -12.39 3.58 6.38
CA GLY A 24 -11.67 3.28 5.14
C GLY A 24 -10.19 3.03 5.33
N ILE A 25 -9.43 3.40 4.30
CA ILE A 25 -7.99 3.19 4.21
C ILE A 25 -7.30 4.54 4.19
N ILE A 26 -6.27 4.70 5.02
CA ILE A 26 -5.39 5.87 4.98
C ILE A 26 -4.01 5.40 4.52
N LEU A 27 -3.51 5.97 3.44
CA LEU A 27 -2.16 5.67 2.93
C LEU A 27 -1.16 6.66 3.53
N LYS A 28 -0.09 6.12 4.08
CA LYS A 28 1.01 6.89 4.67
C LYS A 28 2.27 6.68 3.86
N ASN A 29 2.96 7.77 3.55
CA ASN A 29 4.24 7.75 2.86
C ASN A 29 5.31 7.07 3.72
N THR A 30 6.25 6.39 3.08
CA THR A 30 7.35 5.67 3.74
C THR A 30 8.71 6.28 3.46
N ASP A 31 8.78 7.50 2.93
CA ASP A 31 10.06 8.13 2.55
C ASP A 31 11.02 8.29 3.72
N SER A 32 10.51 8.57 4.92
CA SER A 32 11.37 8.70 6.11
C SER A 32 12.02 7.38 6.50
N ARG A 33 11.35 6.27 6.24
CA ARG A 33 11.87 4.93 6.51
C ARG A 33 12.84 4.46 5.42
N TYR A 34 12.57 4.85 4.17
CA TYR A 34 13.34 4.44 3.00
C TYR A 34 13.82 5.65 2.19
N PRO A 35 14.76 6.46 2.74
CA PRO A 35 15.24 7.63 2.00
C PRO A 35 15.88 7.28 0.66
N HIS A 36 16.44 6.07 0.54
CA HIS A 36 17.01 5.56 -0.71
C HIS A 36 15.96 5.23 -1.78
N ARG A 37 14.66 5.23 -1.44
CA ARG A 37 13.56 4.97 -2.38
C ARG A 37 12.85 6.23 -2.88
N VAL A 38 13.23 7.40 -2.38
CA VAL A 38 12.53 8.65 -2.76
C VAL A 38 12.58 8.88 -4.28
N ALA A 39 13.75 8.67 -4.90
CA ALA A 39 13.89 8.81 -6.35
C ALA A 39 13.09 7.76 -7.11
N ASP A 40 13.05 6.52 -6.62
CA ASP A 40 12.27 5.43 -7.23
C ASP A 40 10.78 5.75 -7.18
N ARG A 41 10.29 6.26 -6.04
CA ARG A 41 8.89 6.64 -5.87
C ARG A 41 8.46 7.69 -6.88
N LYS A 42 9.31 8.68 -7.15
CA LYS A 42 9.00 9.74 -8.11
C LYS A 42 8.81 9.23 -9.54
N LYS A 43 9.35 8.06 -9.85
CA LYS A 43 9.20 7.45 -11.18
C LYS A 43 7.92 6.63 -11.31
N LEU A 44 7.20 6.40 -10.21
CA LEU A 44 5.97 5.62 -10.23
C LEU A 44 4.76 6.49 -10.54
N PRO A 45 3.72 5.93 -11.20
CA PRO A 45 2.51 6.67 -11.52
C PRO A 45 1.60 6.78 -10.29
N LEU A 46 1.98 7.62 -9.35
CA LEU A 46 1.28 7.83 -8.08
C LEU A 46 0.59 9.18 -8.01
N GLY A 47 0.44 9.88 -9.15
CA GLY A 47 -0.12 11.25 -9.15
C GLY A 47 -1.55 11.36 -8.64
N GLU A 48 -2.35 10.28 -8.76
CA GLU A 48 -3.72 10.27 -8.26
C GLU A 48 -3.85 9.77 -6.83
N VAL A 49 -2.77 9.25 -6.25
CA VAL A 49 -2.80 8.75 -4.87
C VAL A 49 -2.81 9.93 -3.91
N THR A 50 -3.79 9.94 -3.00
CA THR A 50 -3.87 10.93 -1.93
C THR A 50 -3.42 10.28 -0.62
N GLU A 51 -2.46 10.93 0.04
CA GLU A 51 -1.93 10.49 1.32
C GLU A 51 -2.65 11.19 2.47
N ASP A 52 -2.66 10.55 3.64
CA ASP A 52 -3.14 11.14 4.90
C ASP A 52 -4.64 11.47 4.94
N ILE A 53 -5.42 10.96 4.01
CA ILE A 53 -6.88 11.09 4.02
C ILE A 53 -7.53 9.72 3.91
N THR A 54 -8.74 9.61 4.45
CA THR A 54 -9.50 8.36 4.42
C THR A 54 -10.10 8.11 3.05
N LEU A 55 -9.76 6.96 2.47
CA LEU A 55 -10.27 6.52 1.18
C LEU A 55 -11.26 5.38 1.39
N ASN A 56 -12.38 5.38 0.67
CA ASN A 56 -13.19 4.18 0.57
C ASN A 56 -12.53 3.17 -0.38
N ALA A 57 -13.08 1.96 -0.47
CA ALA A 57 -12.48 0.91 -1.28
C ALA A 57 -12.39 1.30 -2.76
N GLN A 58 -13.43 1.93 -3.30
CA GLN A 58 -13.44 2.34 -4.71
C GLN A 58 -12.42 3.43 -5.00
N GLN A 59 -12.32 4.42 -4.13
CA GLN A 59 -11.29 5.47 -4.25
C GLN A 59 -9.89 4.88 -4.22
N PHE A 60 -9.63 3.97 -3.28
CA PHE A 60 -8.35 3.29 -3.19
C PHE A 60 -8.03 2.54 -4.49
N LEU A 61 -8.97 1.76 -5.00
CA LEU A 61 -8.78 0.99 -6.24
C LEU A 61 -8.51 1.91 -7.44
N ASN A 62 -9.26 3.00 -7.56
CA ASN A 62 -9.08 3.95 -8.66
C ASN A 62 -7.72 4.65 -8.59
N GLN A 63 -7.30 5.07 -7.41
CA GLN A 63 -6.06 5.83 -7.23
C GLN A 63 -4.81 4.96 -7.40
N THR A 64 -4.89 3.66 -7.13
CA THR A 64 -3.76 2.74 -7.18
C THR A 64 -3.69 1.92 -8.47
N LYS A 65 -4.66 2.08 -9.36
CA LYS A 65 -4.75 1.32 -10.60
C LYS A 65 -3.49 1.46 -11.47
N ALA A 66 -3.02 2.69 -11.66
CA ALA A 66 -1.90 2.96 -12.55
C ALA A 66 -0.60 2.28 -12.08
N VAL A 67 -0.28 2.35 -10.80
CA VAL A 67 0.93 1.72 -10.27
C VAL A 67 0.83 0.19 -10.33
N PHE A 68 -0.36 -0.36 -10.11
CA PHE A 68 -0.58 -1.79 -10.25
C PHE A 68 -0.38 -2.25 -11.70
N GLU A 69 -0.97 -1.55 -12.66
CA GLU A 69 -0.89 -1.92 -14.08
C GLU A 69 0.53 -1.80 -14.63
N LEU A 70 1.32 -0.86 -14.15
CA LEU A 70 2.70 -0.69 -14.58
C LEU A 70 3.53 -1.94 -14.28
N ASN A 71 3.30 -2.58 -13.15
CA ASN A 71 4.19 -3.61 -12.62
C ASN A 71 3.55 -5.01 -12.53
N ASN A 72 2.27 -5.19 -12.88
CA ASN A 72 1.55 -6.42 -12.57
C ASN A 72 2.13 -7.70 -13.20
N GLU A 73 2.88 -7.58 -14.30
CA GLU A 73 3.49 -8.72 -14.98
C GLU A 73 4.92 -9.01 -14.51
N THR A 74 5.57 -8.07 -13.85
CA THR A 74 6.98 -8.20 -13.44
C THR A 74 7.13 -8.31 -11.93
N CYS A 75 6.44 -7.49 -11.18
CA CYS A 75 6.50 -7.49 -9.73
C CYS A 75 5.26 -6.81 -9.15
N ARG A 76 5.07 -6.95 -7.85
CA ARG A 76 4.00 -6.28 -7.13
C ARG A 76 4.60 -5.64 -5.89
N HIS A 77 4.20 -4.40 -5.62
CA HIS A 77 4.62 -3.69 -4.41
C HIS A 77 3.93 -4.27 -3.18
N TYR A 78 4.58 -4.11 -2.03
CA TYR A 78 4.03 -4.45 -0.73
C TYR A 78 3.55 -3.22 0.01
N LEU A 79 2.46 -3.37 0.74
CA LEU A 79 2.01 -2.41 1.75
C LEU A 79 2.11 -3.05 3.14
N LEU A 80 2.48 -2.24 4.13
CA LEU A 80 2.39 -2.65 5.52
C LEU A 80 1.01 -2.24 6.03
N VAL A 81 0.19 -3.22 6.42
CA VAL A 81 -1.19 -2.98 6.83
C VAL A 81 -1.29 -2.93 8.35
N LYS A 82 -1.89 -1.87 8.86
CA LYS A 82 -2.20 -1.70 10.28
C LYS A 82 -3.70 -1.66 10.48
N ASP A 83 -4.21 -2.56 11.32
CA ASP A 83 -5.64 -2.66 11.59
C ASP A 83 -6.01 -1.82 12.81
N LEU A 84 -6.72 -0.72 12.58
CA LEU A 84 -7.31 0.12 13.61
C LEU A 84 -8.84 0.13 13.53
N SER A 85 -9.44 -0.89 12.92
CA SER A 85 -10.89 -0.97 12.70
C SER A 85 -11.68 -1.44 13.94
N GLY A 86 -11.02 -1.66 15.04
CA GLY A 86 -11.68 -2.09 16.26
C GLY A 86 -12.35 -3.45 16.09
N ASN A 87 -13.63 -3.58 16.45
CA ASN A 87 -14.35 -4.84 16.43
C ASN A 87 -15.07 -5.14 15.11
N ASN A 88 -15.00 -4.24 14.14
CA ASN A 88 -15.72 -4.42 12.87
C ASN A 88 -14.89 -5.20 11.86
N LYS A 89 -14.92 -6.52 11.99
CA LYS A 89 -14.14 -7.41 11.10
C LYS A 89 -14.61 -7.38 9.65
N ASN A 90 -15.88 -7.11 9.39
CA ASN A 90 -16.41 -7.04 8.03
C ASN A 90 -15.85 -5.83 7.28
N HIS A 91 -15.71 -4.68 7.95
CA HIS A 91 -15.06 -3.50 7.38
C HIS A 91 -13.60 -3.79 7.11
N PHE A 92 -12.90 -4.38 8.07
CA PHE A 92 -11.49 -4.75 7.88
C PHE A 92 -11.31 -5.64 6.65
N LYS A 93 -12.10 -6.70 6.52
CA LYS A 93 -12.01 -7.64 5.40
C LYS A 93 -12.29 -6.97 4.06
N LYS A 94 -13.27 -6.07 4.02
CA LYS A 94 -13.61 -5.31 2.80
C LYS A 94 -12.44 -4.47 2.32
N TYR A 95 -11.82 -3.73 3.21
CA TYR A 95 -10.70 -2.86 2.86
C TYR A 95 -9.42 -3.65 2.59
N LEU A 96 -9.19 -4.73 3.35
CA LEU A 96 -8.07 -5.61 3.11
C LEU A 96 -8.17 -6.26 1.72
N SER A 97 -9.37 -6.67 1.32
CA SER A 97 -9.61 -7.24 -0.01
C SER A 97 -9.26 -6.25 -1.11
N ALA A 98 -9.61 -4.96 -0.96
CA ALA A 98 -9.23 -3.92 -1.91
C ALA A 98 -7.71 -3.78 -2.01
N ILE A 99 -7.02 -3.81 -0.88
CA ILE A 99 -5.55 -3.76 -0.85
C ILE A 99 -4.96 -4.96 -1.60
N GLU A 100 -5.46 -6.16 -1.33
CA GLU A 100 -4.96 -7.39 -1.95
C GLU A 100 -5.21 -7.45 -3.46
N ASP A 101 -6.19 -6.73 -3.97
CA ASP A 101 -6.42 -6.61 -5.41
C ASP A 101 -5.29 -5.88 -6.13
N ARG A 102 -4.51 -5.08 -5.42
CA ARG A 102 -3.48 -4.21 -6.00
C ARG A 102 -2.06 -4.52 -5.52
N PHE A 103 -1.92 -4.99 -4.28
CA PHE A 103 -0.64 -5.12 -3.60
C PHE A 103 -0.52 -6.44 -2.87
N TYR A 104 0.71 -6.88 -2.65
CA TYR A 104 0.97 -7.81 -1.57
C TYR A 104 0.92 -7.04 -0.25
N LYS A 105 0.69 -7.73 0.83
CA LYS A 105 0.56 -7.08 2.13
C LYS A 105 1.30 -7.85 3.20
N TYR A 106 1.74 -7.13 4.21
CA TYR A 106 2.18 -7.69 5.47
C TYR A 106 1.36 -7.01 6.56
N GLU A 107 0.72 -7.80 7.42
CA GLU A 107 -0.08 -7.24 8.50
C GLU A 107 0.79 -7.02 9.72
N ASP A 108 0.85 -5.76 10.15
CA ASP A 108 1.59 -5.36 11.33
C ASP A 108 0.76 -5.67 12.56
N LYS A 109 1.24 -6.60 13.35
CA LYS A 109 0.58 -7.01 14.60
C LYS A 109 1.30 -6.36 15.79
#